data_bb9aba86f849fd8b2da7c2b8af6830c8
#
_entry.id   bb9aba86f849fd8b2da7c2b8af6830c8
#
_cell.length_a   1.000
_cell.length_b   1.000
_cell.length_c   1.000
_cell.angle_alpha   90.00
_cell.angle_beta   90.00
_cell.angle_gamma   90.00
#
_symmetry.space_group_name_H-M   'P 1'
#
loop_
_entity.id
_entity.type
_entity.pdbx_description
1 polymer ?
#
loop_
_entity_poly.entity_id
_entity_poly.type
_entity_poly.pdbx_seq_one_letter_code
_entity_poly.pdbx_strand_id
1 'polypeptide(L)'
;VAVAIAMGASLYNGNVYVVVEQTMLRINLHAFILGLLALVIVLYLLVRLIAGILHVPGRMQRFGVARQGRQAAAALNNAGLAFFEGKFQKAEQEAAKVLANKEAGDNRTLALMLGAHAADQMDDTALRDRYLKDIETLPAKKQLSRYLLLAESALGRRDYPAAENHLNAAAQINPSLTRLV
;
A
#
# COMPACT_ATOMS: atom_id res chain seq x y z
N VAL A 1 -2.94 -33.61 36.39
CA VAL A 1 -1.78 -33.99 35.56
C VAL A 1 -0.50 -33.92 36.38
N ALA A 2 -0.20 -32.80 37.10
CA ALA A 2 1.00 -32.62 37.91
C ALA A 2 1.16 -33.68 39.04
N VAL A 3 0.08 -34.05 39.70
CA VAL A 3 0.08 -35.06 40.77
C VAL A 3 0.35 -36.47 40.24
N ALA A 4 -0.13 -36.82 39.06
CA ALA A 4 0.11 -38.11 38.42
C ALA A 4 1.59 -38.28 37.99
N ILE A 5 2.22 -37.19 37.54
CA ILE A 5 3.65 -37.16 37.20
C ILE A 5 4.51 -37.33 38.48
N ALA A 6 4.13 -36.66 39.56
CA ALA A 6 4.85 -36.76 40.84
C ALA A 6 4.75 -38.15 41.45
N MET A 7 3.61 -38.85 41.37
CA MET A 7 3.43 -40.24 41.85
C MET A 7 4.16 -41.26 40.99
N GLY A 8 4.23 -41.07 39.64
CA GLY A 8 5.00 -41.92 38.75
C GLY A 8 6.52 -41.83 38.97
N ALA A 9 7.00 -40.66 39.36
CA ALA A 9 8.41 -40.39 39.62
C ALA A 9 8.96 -41.05 40.88
N SER A 10 8.10 -41.42 41.85
CA SER A 10 8.54 -42.01 43.11
C SER A 10 8.82 -43.53 43.04
N LEU A 11 8.41 -44.19 41.96
CA LEU A 11 8.45 -45.65 41.85
C LEU A 11 9.70 -46.22 41.11
N TYR A 12 10.55 -45.39 40.54
CA TYR A 12 11.71 -45.86 39.76
C TYR A 12 13.00 -45.12 40.13
N ASN A 13 13.81 -45.70 41.00
CA ASN A 13 15.17 -45.23 41.29
C ASN A 13 16.15 -45.69 40.21
N GLY A 14 16.01 -45.16 39.01
CA GLY A 14 16.95 -45.38 37.91
C GLY A 14 18.02 -44.28 37.85
N ASN A 15 19.27 -44.66 37.70
CA ASN A 15 20.38 -43.73 37.45
C ASN A 15 20.73 -43.77 35.97
N VAL A 16 20.81 -42.59 35.34
CA VAL A 16 21.31 -42.46 33.97
C VAL A 16 22.80 -42.16 34.01
N TYR A 17 23.60 -42.97 33.31
CA TYR A 17 25.03 -42.75 33.16
C TYR A 17 25.29 -42.06 31.84
N VAL A 18 25.74 -40.81 31.87
CA VAL A 18 26.19 -40.09 30.69
C VAL A 18 27.70 -40.13 30.66
N VAL A 19 28.27 -40.79 29.66
CA VAL A 19 29.70 -40.86 29.44
C VAL A 19 30.13 -39.81 28.48
N VAL A 20 30.88 -38.79 28.92
CA VAL A 20 31.47 -37.77 28.09
C VAL A 20 32.98 -37.85 28.28
N GLU A 21 33.67 -38.26 27.21
CA GLU A 21 35.13 -38.37 27.04
C GLU A 21 35.85 -39.20 28.14
N GLN A 22 35.90 -39.11 29.27
CA GLN A 22 36.54 -39.91 30.35
C GLN A 22 35.92 -39.66 31.73
N THR A 23 34.85 -38.91 31.81
CA THR A 23 34.15 -38.64 33.07
C THR A 23 32.77 -39.29 33.06
N MET A 24 32.51 -40.18 34.03
CA MET A 24 31.19 -40.76 34.29
C MET A 24 30.39 -39.79 35.18
N LEU A 25 29.44 -39.10 34.58
CA LEU A 25 28.49 -38.28 35.33
C LEU A 25 27.28 -39.13 35.72
N ARG A 26 27.08 -39.28 37.03
CA ARG A 26 25.94 -39.99 37.61
C ARG A 26 24.82 -38.97 37.85
N ILE A 27 23.85 -38.98 36.97
CA ILE A 27 22.71 -38.04 37.06
C ILE A 27 21.48 -38.82 37.51
N ASN A 28 20.78 -38.30 38.50
CA ASN A 28 19.50 -38.86 38.92
C ASN A 28 18.49 -38.78 37.76
N LEU A 29 17.79 -39.88 37.45
CA LEU A 29 16.82 -39.99 36.37
C LEU A 29 15.81 -38.82 36.38
N HIS A 30 15.37 -38.38 37.55
CA HIS A 30 14.44 -37.27 37.72
C HIS A 30 15.06 -35.94 37.28
N ALA A 31 16.33 -35.68 37.61
CA ALA A 31 17.06 -34.50 37.18
C ALA A 31 17.28 -34.48 35.68
N PHE A 32 17.55 -35.67 35.07
CA PHE A 32 17.68 -35.78 33.61
C PHE A 32 16.37 -35.48 32.88
N ILE A 33 15.23 -36.04 33.37
CA ILE A 33 13.91 -35.78 32.76
C ILE A 33 13.52 -34.30 32.89
N LEU A 34 13.76 -33.69 34.06
CA LEU A 34 13.50 -32.26 34.26
C LEU A 34 14.38 -31.37 33.37
N GLY A 35 15.67 -31.73 33.23
CA GLY A 35 16.59 -31.03 32.34
C GLY A 35 16.17 -31.13 30.87
N LEU A 36 15.74 -32.33 30.42
CA LEU A 36 15.24 -32.52 29.07
C LEU A 36 13.95 -31.73 28.81
N LEU A 37 13.02 -31.71 29.78
CA LEU A 37 11.79 -30.93 29.68
C LEU A 37 12.10 -29.43 29.61
N ALA A 38 13.00 -28.94 30.44
CA ALA A 38 13.44 -27.54 30.41
C ALA A 38 14.09 -27.18 29.06
N LEU A 39 14.94 -28.07 28.52
CA LEU A 39 15.55 -27.87 27.20
C LEU A 39 14.51 -27.76 26.09
N VAL A 40 13.50 -28.64 26.07
CA VAL A 40 12.41 -28.60 25.10
C VAL A 40 11.61 -27.31 25.21
N ILE A 41 11.31 -26.86 26.44
CA ILE A 41 10.60 -25.58 26.66
C ILE A 41 11.42 -24.40 26.15
N VAL A 42 12.71 -24.35 26.44
CA VAL A 42 13.61 -23.29 25.99
C VAL A 42 13.69 -23.27 24.47
N LEU A 43 13.86 -24.43 23.85
CA LEU A 43 13.90 -24.56 22.38
C LEU A 43 12.57 -24.11 21.75
N TYR A 44 11.44 -24.52 22.32
CA TYR A 44 10.12 -24.08 21.89
C TYR A 44 9.95 -22.53 21.97
N LEU A 45 10.38 -21.93 23.09
CA LEU A 45 10.35 -20.49 23.28
C LEU A 45 11.24 -19.76 22.29
N LEU A 46 12.45 -20.29 22.00
CA LEU A 46 13.35 -19.74 21.00
C LEU A 46 12.74 -19.78 19.61
N VAL A 47 12.19 -20.91 19.19
CA VAL A 47 11.51 -21.05 17.89
C VAL A 47 10.33 -20.09 17.80
N ARG A 48 9.53 -19.98 18.86
CA ARG A 48 8.39 -19.08 18.93
C ARG A 48 8.80 -17.59 18.87
N LEU A 49 9.91 -17.23 19.53
CA LEU A 49 10.48 -15.88 19.50
C LEU A 49 10.95 -15.54 18.08
N ILE A 50 11.70 -16.44 17.44
CA ILE A 50 12.19 -16.28 16.07
C ILE A 50 11.00 -16.18 15.08
N ALA A 51 10.02 -17.07 15.21
CA ALA A 51 8.81 -17.02 14.39
C ALA A 51 8.02 -15.73 14.62
N GLY A 52 7.94 -15.23 15.86
CA GLY A 52 7.32 -13.95 16.19
C GLY A 52 8.01 -12.77 15.49
N ILE A 53 9.34 -12.73 15.51
CA ILE A 53 10.14 -11.68 14.87
C ILE A 53 9.98 -11.72 13.33
N LEU A 54 9.95 -12.91 12.74
CA LEU A 54 9.80 -13.10 11.29
C LEU A 54 8.38 -12.76 10.78
N HIS A 55 7.34 -12.88 11.62
CA HIS A 55 5.95 -12.59 11.21
C HIS A 55 5.50 -11.12 11.45
N VAL A 56 6.28 -10.33 12.19
CA VAL A 56 5.97 -8.91 12.49
C VAL A 56 5.99 -8.01 11.24
N PRO A 57 6.92 -8.15 10.25
CA PRO A 57 6.97 -7.23 9.12
C PRO A 57 5.70 -7.21 8.26
N GLY A 58 5.01 -8.35 8.11
CA GLY A 58 3.79 -8.41 7.27
C GLY A 58 2.57 -7.67 7.84
N ARG A 59 2.46 -7.56 9.16
CA ARG A 59 1.37 -6.80 9.81
C ARG A 59 1.63 -5.30 9.79
N MET A 60 2.85 -4.85 10.06
CA MET A 60 3.23 -3.43 10.01
C MET A 60 3.12 -2.87 8.60
N GLN A 61 3.50 -3.62 7.56
CA GLN A 61 3.35 -3.20 6.17
C GLN A 61 1.87 -2.98 5.79
N ARG A 62 0.98 -3.88 6.19
CA ARG A 62 -0.47 -3.74 5.91
C ARG A 62 -1.09 -2.51 6.58
N PHE A 63 -0.69 -2.18 7.79
CA PHE A 63 -1.13 -0.95 8.46
C PHE A 63 -0.55 0.31 7.80
N GLY A 64 0.70 0.26 7.34
CA GLY A 64 1.34 1.34 6.59
C GLY A 64 0.64 1.61 5.27
N VAL A 65 0.36 0.57 4.48
CA VAL A 65 -0.36 0.65 3.20
C VAL A 65 -1.77 1.22 3.39
N ALA A 66 -2.53 0.72 4.37
CA ALA A 66 -3.87 1.22 4.64
C ALA A 66 -3.89 2.68 5.10
N ARG A 67 -2.88 3.11 5.86
CA ARG A 67 -2.73 4.52 6.28
C ARG A 67 -2.36 5.41 5.09
N GLN A 68 -1.43 4.99 4.25
CA GLN A 68 -1.04 5.71 3.04
C GLN A 68 -2.20 5.84 2.06
N GLY A 69 -2.98 4.78 1.85
CA GLY A 69 -4.19 4.83 1.00
C GLY A 69 -5.22 5.83 1.53
N ARG A 70 -5.46 5.88 2.85
CA ARG A 70 -6.36 6.89 3.45
C ARG A 70 -5.84 8.32 3.30
N GLN A 71 -4.53 8.52 3.43
CA GLN A 71 -3.91 9.83 3.21
C GLN A 71 -4.04 10.28 1.76
N ALA A 72 -3.85 9.38 0.79
CA ALA A 72 -4.06 9.68 -0.62
C ALA A 72 -5.53 10.05 -0.91
N ALA A 73 -6.49 9.31 -0.35
CA ALA A 73 -7.91 9.62 -0.50
C ALA A 73 -8.28 10.98 0.13
N ALA A 74 -7.75 11.29 1.31
CA ALA A 74 -7.96 12.58 1.97
C ALA A 74 -7.36 13.75 1.16
N ALA A 75 -6.14 13.60 0.64
CA ALA A 75 -5.50 14.59 -0.21
C ALA A 75 -6.30 14.81 -1.50
N LEU A 76 -6.80 13.74 -2.12
CA LEU A 76 -7.65 13.83 -3.31
C LEU A 76 -8.94 14.60 -3.04
N ASN A 77 -9.60 14.32 -1.92
CA ASN A 77 -10.80 15.07 -1.52
C ASN A 77 -10.50 16.54 -1.32
N ASN A 78 -9.39 16.87 -0.65
CA ASN A 78 -8.93 18.25 -0.46
C ASN A 78 -8.61 18.93 -1.81
N ALA A 79 -8.00 18.20 -2.74
CA ALA A 79 -7.73 18.71 -4.09
C ALA A 79 -9.04 19.06 -4.83
N GLY A 80 -10.03 18.15 -4.76
CA GLY A 80 -11.35 18.40 -5.36
C GLY A 80 -12.05 19.62 -4.76
N LEU A 81 -12.11 19.71 -3.43
CA LEU A 81 -12.71 20.86 -2.74
C LEU A 81 -12.01 22.16 -3.12
N ALA A 82 -10.67 22.19 -3.09
CA ALA A 82 -9.89 23.37 -3.46
C ALA A 82 -10.13 23.77 -4.93
N PHE A 83 -10.28 22.81 -5.83
CA PHE A 83 -10.59 23.07 -7.24
C PHE A 83 -11.95 23.75 -7.41
N PHE A 84 -13.00 23.22 -6.79
CA PHE A 84 -14.35 23.80 -6.84
C PHE A 84 -14.46 25.15 -6.12
N GLU A 85 -13.57 25.42 -5.16
CA GLU A 85 -13.44 26.73 -4.51
C GLU A 85 -12.65 27.74 -5.37
N GLY A 86 -12.15 27.37 -6.55
CA GLY A 86 -11.30 28.21 -7.39
C GLY A 86 -9.86 28.38 -6.89
N LYS A 87 -9.45 27.59 -5.89
CA LYS A 87 -8.09 27.61 -5.31
C LYS A 87 -7.17 26.65 -6.09
N PHE A 88 -6.92 26.95 -7.36
CA PHE A 88 -6.27 26.02 -8.30
C PHE A 88 -4.86 25.62 -7.87
N GLN A 89 -4.07 26.55 -7.36
CA GLN A 89 -2.74 26.25 -6.86
C GLN A 89 -2.77 25.24 -5.70
N LYS A 90 -3.73 25.38 -4.78
CA LYS A 90 -3.91 24.42 -3.68
C LYS A 90 -4.42 23.08 -4.19
N ALA A 91 -5.32 23.09 -5.17
CA ALA A 91 -5.84 21.87 -5.78
C ALA A 91 -4.71 21.06 -6.43
N GLU A 92 -3.82 21.71 -7.16
CA GLU A 92 -2.64 21.09 -7.77
C GLU A 92 -1.70 20.51 -6.71
N GLN A 93 -1.36 21.27 -5.67
CA GLN A 93 -0.48 20.80 -4.60
C GLN A 93 -1.03 19.56 -3.88
N GLU A 94 -2.34 19.53 -3.62
CA GLU A 94 -2.97 18.34 -3.01
C GLU A 94 -3.02 17.15 -3.98
N ALA A 95 -3.25 17.39 -5.28
CA ALA A 95 -3.15 16.35 -6.30
C ALA A 95 -1.73 15.80 -6.41
N ALA A 96 -0.70 16.64 -6.37
CA ALA A 96 0.70 16.22 -6.37
C ALA A 96 1.05 15.34 -5.16
N LYS A 97 0.48 15.60 -3.97
CA LYS A 97 0.64 14.72 -2.79
C LYS A 97 0.08 13.32 -3.02
N VAL A 98 -1.05 13.20 -3.72
CA VAL A 98 -1.61 11.89 -4.09
C VAL A 98 -0.66 11.16 -5.03
N LEU A 99 -0.08 11.86 -6.01
CA LEU A 99 0.82 11.27 -7.00
C LEU A 99 2.16 10.82 -6.41
N ALA A 100 2.64 11.52 -5.38
CA ALA A 100 3.83 11.13 -4.62
C ALA A 100 3.61 9.86 -3.78
N ASN A 101 2.35 9.49 -3.51
CA ASN A 101 2.03 8.32 -2.70
C ASN A 101 1.99 7.06 -3.58
N LYS A 102 2.84 6.07 -3.24
CA LYS A 102 2.92 4.80 -3.98
C LYS A 102 1.64 3.97 -3.88
N GLU A 103 0.89 4.14 -2.81
CA GLU A 103 -0.34 3.40 -2.50
C GLU A 103 -1.61 4.18 -2.92
N ALA A 104 -1.46 5.14 -3.83
CA ALA A 104 -2.58 5.94 -4.31
C ALA A 104 -3.62 5.12 -5.11
N GLY A 105 -3.21 4.01 -5.74
CA GLY A 105 -4.10 3.14 -6.49
C GLY A 105 -4.90 3.89 -7.57
N ASP A 106 -6.22 3.68 -7.61
CA ASP A 106 -7.10 4.35 -8.58
C ASP A 106 -7.21 5.87 -8.36
N ASN A 107 -6.92 6.37 -7.16
CA ASN A 107 -6.88 7.80 -6.86
C ASN A 107 -5.84 8.54 -7.69
N ARG A 108 -4.79 7.85 -8.15
CA ARG A 108 -3.75 8.42 -9.02
C ARG A 108 -4.31 8.99 -10.32
N THR A 109 -5.22 8.26 -10.96
CA THR A 109 -5.85 8.70 -12.21
C THR A 109 -6.61 10.00 -12.02
N LEU A 110 -7.43 10.07 -10.96
CA LEU A 110 -8.22 11.27 -10.67
C LEU A 110 -7.34 12.46 -10.24
N ALA A 111 -6.25 12.18 -9.52
CA ALA A 111 -5.29 13.22 -9.15
C ALA A 111 -4.57 13.81 -10.37
N LEU A 112 -4.19 12.98 -11.35
CA LEU A 112 -3.61 13.47 -12.62
C LEU A 112 -4.59 14.36 -13.38
N MET A 113 -5.86 13.96 -13.46
CA MET A 113 -6.90 14.76 -14.11
C MET A 113 -7.10 16.10 -13.41
N LEU A 114 -7.22 16.07 -12.09
CA LEU A 114 -7.46 17.27 -11.29
C LEU A 114 -6.26 18.23 -11.34
N GLY A 115 -5.02 17.68 -11.30
CA GLY A 115 -3.80 18.46 -11.47
C GLY A 115 -3.71 19.12 -12.85
N ALA A 116 -4.07 18.38 -13.91
CA ALA A 116 -4.08 18.91 -15.28
C ALA A 116 -5.11 20.05 -15.43
N HIS A 117 -6.33 19.86 -14.92
CA HIS A 117 -7.36 20.91 -14.94
C HIS A 117 -6.96 22.13 -14.10
N ALA A 118 -6.37 21.92 -12.92
CA ALA A 118 -5.91 23.01 -12.08
C ALA A 118 -4.79 23.82 -12.76
N ALA A 119 -3.84 23.13 -13.41
CA ALA A 119 -2.78 23.76 -14.18
C ALA A 119 -3.31 24.57 -15.38
N ASP A 120 -4.30 24.03 -16.10
CA ASP A 120 -4.97 24.73 -17.21
C ASP A 120 -5.69 26.00 -16.73
N GLN A 121 -6.37 25.95 -15.58
CA GLN A 121 -7.03 27.12 -14.98
C GLN A 121 -6.04 28.17 -14.44
N MET A 122 -4.79 27.81 -14.24
CA MET A 122 -3.70 28.74 -13.88
C MET A 122 -2.91 29.24 -15.11
N ASP A 123 -3.32 28.88 -16.33
CA ASP A 123 -2.59 29.14 -17.57
C ASP A 123 -1.15 28.57 -17.58
N ASP A 124 -0.84 27.62 -16.68
CA ASP A 124 0.45 26.91 -16.66
C ASP A 124 0.42 25.74 -17.64
N THR A 125 0.65 26.08 -18.91
CA THR A 125 0.65 25.11 -20.02
C THR A 125 1.72 24.05 -19.87
N ALA A 126 2.88 24.39 -19.32
CA ALA A 126 3.99 23.45 -19.13
C ALA A 126 3.64 22.37 -18.08
N LEU A 127 3.05 22.78 -16.96
CA LEU A 127 2.60 21.89 -15.91
C LEU A 127 1.43 21.02 -16.37
N ARG A 128 0.45 21.61 -17.07
CA ARG A 128 -0.67 20.88 -17.69
C ARG A 128 -0.17 19.78 -18.63
N ASP A 129 0.71 20.12 -19.55
CA ASP A 129 1.22 19.17 -20.56
C ASP A 129 2.00 18.03 -19.92
N ARG A 130 2.67 18.30 -18.81
CA ARG A 130 3.34 17.25 -18.00
C ARG A 130 2.32 16.27 -17.42
N TYR A 131 1.23 16.75 -16.81
CA TYR A 131 0.15 15.89 -16.33
C TYR A 131 -0.54 15.12 -17.45
N LEU A 132 -0.78 15.75 -18.59
CA LEU A 132 -1.38 15.11 -19.76
C LEU A 132 -0.52 13.99 -20.34
N LYS A 133 0.81 14.16 -20.32
CA LYS A 133 1.76 13.11 -20.71
C LYS A 133 1.69 11.91 -19.76
N ASP A 134 1.56 12.16 -18.46
CA ASP A 134 1.40 11.06 -17.49
C ASP A 134 0.05 10.33 -17.69
N ILE A 135 -1.03 11.05 -18.03
CA ILE A 135 -2.34 10.45 -18.37
C ILE A 135 -2.24 9.60 -19.64
N GLU A 136 -1.42 9.97 -20.60
CA GLU A 136 -1.23 9.23 -21.85
C GLU A 136 -0.67 7.81 -21.62
N THR A 137 0.06 7.61 -20.54
CA THR A 137 0.57 6.28 -20.13
C THR A 137 -0.52 5.35 -19.57
N LEU A 138 -1.72 5.88 -19.28
CA LEU A 138 -2.84 5.12 -18.73
C LEU A 138 -3.58 4.34 -19.84
N PRO A 139 -4.33 3.26 -19.47
CA PRO A 139 -5.18 2.56 -20.42
C PRO A 139 -6.17 3.48 -21.13
N ALA A 140 -6.48 3.20 -22.39
CA ALA A 140 -7.30 4.04 -23.26
C ALA A 140 -8.63 4.53 -22.61
N LYS A 141 -9.32 3.64 -21.89
CA LYS A 141 -10.56 3.99 -21.16
C LYS A 141 -10.37 5.10 -20.11
N LYS A 142 -9.16 5.27 -19.57
CA LYS A 142 -8.82 6.31 -18.58
C LYS A 142 -8.30 7.60 -19.23
N GLN A 143 -8.11 7.62 -20.55
CA GLN A 143 -7.63 8.80 -21.29
C GLN A 143 -8.76 9.73 -21.76
N LEU A 144 -10.01 9.33 -21.59
CA LEU A 144 -11.17 10.13 -22.00
C LEU A 144 -11.11 11.58 -21.49
N SER A 145 -10.81 11.75 -20.22
CA SER A 145 -10.71 13.07 -19.60
C SER A 145 -9.56 13.93 -20.15
N ARG A 146 -8.49 13.30 -20.63
CA ARG A 146 -7.40 14.01 -21.35
C ARG A 146 -7.94 14.70 -22.61
N TYR A 147 -8.69 13.97 -23.43
CA TYR A 147 -9.24 14.54 -24.64
C TYR A 147 -10.30 15.60 -24.36
N LEU A 148 -11.12 15.43 -23.32
CA LEU A 148 -12.10 16.44 -22.91
C LEU A 148 -11.42 17.71 -22.43
N LEU A 149 -10.35 17.62 -21.62
CA LEU A 149 -9.60 18.79 -21.17
C LEU A 149 -8.93 19.51 -22.35
N LEU A 150 -8.32 18.77 -23.28
CA LEU A 150 -7.70 19.37 -24.46
C LEU A 150 -8.73 20.06 -25.35
N ALA A 151 -9.92 19.48 -25.50
CA ALA A 151 -11.02 20.11 -26.23
C ALA A 151 -11.51 21.40 -25.55
N GLU A 152 -11.68 21.37 -24.22
CA GLU A 152 -12.10 22.53 -23.44
C GLU A 152 -11.06 23.68 -23.51
N SER A 153 -9.78 23.32 -23.37
CA SER A 153 -8.67 24.28 -23.51
C SER A 153 -8.61 24.88 -24.94
N ALA A 154 -8.83 24.07 -25.98
CA ALA A 154 -8.89 24.53 -27.36
C ALA A 154 -10.08 25.45 -27.60
N LEU A 155 -11.27 25.15 -27.07
CA LEU A 155 -12.45 26.02 -27.13
C LEU A 155 -12.21 27.36 -26.45
N GLY A 156 -11.56 27.38 -25.28
CA GLY A 156 -11.18 28.61 -24.58
C GLY A 156 -10.28 29.50 -25.41
N ARG A 157 -9.40 28.91 -26.24
CA ARG A 157 -8.54 29.63 -27.19
C ARG A 157 -9.20 29.91 -28.55
N ARG A 158 -10.45 29.52 -28.75
CA ARG A 158 -11.19 29.60 -30.00
C ARG A 158 -10.58 28.82 -31.17
N ASP A 159 -9.81 27.77 -30.83
CA ASP A 159 -9.25 26.84 -31.82
C ASP A 159 -10.25 25.69 -32.05
N TYR A 160 -11.28 25.99 -32.83
CA TYR A 160 -12.38 25.07 -33.11
C TYR A 160 -11.94 23.78 -33.82
N PRO A 161 -11.00 23.83 -34.80
CA PRO A 161 -10.53 22.59 -35.44
C PRO A 161 -9.81 21.64 -34.48
N ALA A 162 -8.97 22.18 -33.58
CA ALA A 162 -8.31 21.36 -32.57
C ALA A 162 -9.32 20.79 -31.58
N ALA A 163 -10.32 21.59 -31.16
CA ALA A 163 -11.38 21.12 -30.26
C ALA A 163 -12.17 19.97 -30.88
N GLU A 164 -12.57 20.07 -32.14
CA GLU A 164 -13.28 19.03 -32.87
C GLU A 164 -12.47 17.73 -32.94
N ASN A 165 -11.18 17.81 -33.26
CA ASN A 165 -10.30 16.64 -33.29
C ASN A 165 -10.23 15.91 -31.95
N HIS A 166 -10.13 16.66 -30.84
CA HIS A 166 -10.11 16.11 -29.51
C HIS A 166 -11.45 15.50 -29.09
N LEU A 167 -12.58 16.15 -29.45
CA LEU A 167 -13.90 15.61 -29.20
C LEU A 167 -14.17 14.31 -29.98
N ASN A 168 -13.73 14.25 -31.24
CA ASN A 168 -13.82 13.04 -32.05
C ASN A 168 -13.00 11.89 -31.43
N ALA A 169 -11.82 12.16 -30.93
CA ALA A 169 -11.03 11.18 -30.19
C ALA A 169 -11.72 10.71 -28.91
N ALA A 170 -12.34 11.62 -28.17
CA ALA A 170 -13.15 11.31 -26.99
C ALA A 170 -14.36 10.41 -27.34
N ALA A 171 -15.07 10.71 -28.44
CA ALA A 171 -16.22 9.95 -28.92
C ALA A 171 -15.85 8.50 -29.28
N GLN A 172 -14.66 8.26 -29.80
CA GLN A 172 -14.18 6.91 -30.09
C GLN A 172 -14.00 6.08 -28.80
N ILE A 173 -13.67 6.71 -27.69
CA ILE A 173 -13.51 6.02 -26.39
C ILE A 173 -14.87 5.76 -25.74
N ASN A 174 -15.78 6.72 -25.81
CA ASN A 174 -17.12 6.61 -25.25
C ASN A 174 -18.16 7.33 -26.13
N PRO A 175 -18.85 6.61 -27.03
CA PRO A 175 -19.84 7.20 -27.93
C PRO A 175 -21.09 7.76 -27.25
N SER A 176 -21.36 7.39 -26.00
CA SER A 176 -22.58 7.79 -25.27
C SER A 176 -22.41 9.08 -24.44
N LEU A 177 -21.34 9.84 -24.66
CA LEU A 177 -21.10 11.08 -23.92
C LEU A 177 -22.05 12.19 -24.38
N THR A 178 -22.93 12.61 -23.50
CA THR A 178 -23.86 13.73 -23.72
C THR A 178 -23.16 15.09 -23.91
N ARG A 179 -21.88 15.20 -23.59
CA ARG A 179 -21.06 16.42 -23.77
C ARG A 179 -20.59 16.64 -25.21
N LEU A 180 -20.85 15.67 -26.10
CA LEU A 180 -20.43 15.68 -27.51
C LEU A 180 -21.55 16.15 -28.47
N VAL A 181 -22.71 16.53 -27.91
CA VAL A 181 -23.87 17.03 -28.65
C VAL A 181 -23.89 18.55 -28.66
#